data_61dce2babcf0ddcabeed4282e465664d
#
_entry.id   61dce2babcf0ddcabeed4282e465664d
#
_cell.length_a   1.000
_cell.length_b   1.000
_cell.length_c   1.000
_cell.angle_alpha   90.00
_cell.angle_beta   90.00
_cell.angle_gamma   90.00
#
_symmetry.space_group_name_H-M   'P 1'
#
loop_
_entity.id
_entity.type
_entity.pdbx_description
1 polymer ?
#
loop_
_entity_poly.entity_id
_entity_poly.type
_entity_poly.pdbx_seq_one_letter_code
_entity_poly.pdbx_strand_id
1 'polypeptide(L)' 'MKYSFTCNQGHEPVTFTAEADSDDEALQKIMEQAGPHAAEVHPDMANKSPEEMKQMITGSWTKE' A
#
# COMPACT_ATOMS: atom_id res chain seq x y z
N MET A 1 11.58 -8.52 -8.33
CA MET A 1 10.58 -9.20 -7.46
C MET A 1 9.23 -8.51 -7.61
N LYS A 2 8.19 -9.27 -7.53
CA LYS A 2 6.83 -8.75 -7.65
C LYS A 2 6.19 -8.65 -6.28
N TYR A 3 5.59 -7.51 -5.99
CA TYR A 3 4.95 -7.24 -4.71
C TYR A 3 3.48 -6.95 -4.94
N SER A 4 2.64 -7.39 -4.04
CA SER A 4 1.22 -7.06 -4.08
C SER A 4 0.70 -6.76 -2.67
N PHE A 5 -0.21 -5.80 -2.60
CA PHE A 5 -0.85 -5.39 -1.36
C PHE A 5 -2.34 -5.22 -1.63
N THR A 6 -3.16 -5.88 -0.82
CA THR A 6 -4.61 -5.82 -0.96
C THR A 6 -5.22 -5.00 0.17
N CYS A 7 -6.02 -4.01 -0.22
CA CYS A 7 -6.79 -3.21 0.72
C CYS A 7 -8.25 -3.64 0.63
N ASN A 8 -8.82 -4.06 1.76
CA ASN A 8 -10.20 -4.57 1.79
C ASN A 8 -11.00 -4.08 3.01
N GLN A 9 -10.66 -2.90 3.51
CA GLN A 9 -11.31 -2.36 4.71
C GLN A 9 -12.58 -1.58 4.36
N GLY A 10 -13.72 -2.23 4.53
CA GLY A 10 -14.99 -1.57 4.35
C GLY A 10 -15.46 -1.41 2.90
N HIS A 11 -14.76 -2.03 1.95
CA HIS A 11 -15.09 -1.95 0.52
C HIS A 11 -14.61 -3.19 -0.20
N GLU A 12 -14.88 -3.28 -1.49
CA GLU A 12 -14.39 -4.40 -2.29
C GLU A 12 -12.86 -4.41 -2.30
N PRO A 13 -12.24 -5.61 -2.27
CA PRO A 13 -10.79 -5.69 -2.26
C PRO A 13 -10.17 -5.01 -3.48
N VAL A 14 -9.17 -4.17 -3.23
CA VAL A 14 -8.39 -3.51 -4.27
C VAL A 14 -6.94 -3.94 -4.10
N THR A 15 -6.34 -4.48 -5.16
CA THR A 15 -4.97 -4.96 -5.12
C THR A 15 -4.05 -4.00 -5.85
N PHE A 16 -3.00 -3.58 -5.17
CA PHE A 16 -1.93 -2.77 -5.75
C PHE A 16 -0.72 -3.67 -6.00
N THR A 17 -0.12 -3.55 -7.16
CA THR A 17 1.05 -4.35 -7.52
C THR A 17 2.22 -3.46 -7.89
N ALA A 18 3.43 -3.97 -7.66
CA ALA A 18 4.65 -3.27 -8.02
C ALA A 18 5.74 -4.28 -8.34
N GLU A 19 6.56 -3.97 -9.33
CA GLU A 19 7.79 -4.72 -9.60
C GLU A 19 8.97 -3.85 -9.20
N ALA A 20 9.86 -4.41 -8.39
CA ALA A 20 11.01 -3.68 -7.87
C ALA A 20 12.12 -4.65 -7.48
N ASP A 21 13.34 -4.12 -7.40
CA ASP A 21 14.50 -4.91 -6.99
C ASP A 21 14.71 -4.88 -5.47
N SER A 22 14.03 -3.99 -4.77
CA SER A 22 14.15 -3.88 -3.32
C SER A 22 12.81 -3.55 -2.71
N ASP A 23 12.69 -3.83 -1.40
CA ASP A 23 11.48 -3.53 -0.64
C ASP A 23 11.19 -2.02 -0.62
N ASP A 24 12.22 -1.19 -0.47
CA ASP A 24 12.06 0.26 -0.44
C ASP A 24 11.46 0.79 -1.73
N GLU A 25 11.94 0.30 -2.85
CA GLU A 25 11.43 0.70 -4.16
C GLU A 25 9.99 0.25 -4.35
N ALA A 26 9.71 -1.00 -4.00
CA ALA A 26 8.36 -1.55 -4.11
C ALA A 26 7.39 -0.79 -3.21
N LEU A 27 7.81 -0.48 -1.99
CA LEU A 27 6.99 0.25 -1.04
C LEU A 27 6.65 1.63 -1.57
N GLN A 28 7.61 2.33 -2.15
CA GLN A 28 7.37 3.64 -2.73
C GLN A 28 6.34 3.57 -3.85
N LYS A 29 6.47 2.59 -4.73
CA LYS A 29 5.53 2.40 -5.84
C LYS A 29 4.12 2.10 -5.36
N ILE A 30 4.01 1.24 -4.35
CA ILE A 30 2.70 0.90 -3.77
C ILE A 30 2.10 2.11 -3.07
N MET A 31 2.88 2.88 -2.34
CA MET A 31 2.40 4.08 -1.67
C MET A 31 1.88 5.12 -2.67
N GLU A 32 2.53 5.26 -3.82
CA GLU A 32 2.05 6.17 -4.85
C GLU A 32 0.67 5.77 -5.38
N GLN A 33 0.42 4.47 -5.47
CA GLN A 33 -0.89 3.97 -5.89
C GLN A 33 -1.92 4.06 -4.76
N ALA A 34 -1.52 3.73 -3.55
CA ALA A 34 -2.43 3.68 -2.41
C ALA A 34 -2.76 5.06 -1.84
N GLY A 35 -1.89 6.05 -2.05
CA GLY A 35 -2.11 7.41 -1.53
C GLY A 35 -3.44 8.01 -1.96
N PRO A 36 -3.71 8.11 -3.28
CA PRO A 36 -5.00 8.60 -3.75
C PRO A 36 -6.18 7.75 -3.28
N HIS A 37 -6.00 6.43 -3.23
CA HIS A 37 -7.04 5.53 -2.74
C HIS A 37 -7.37 5.83 -1.28
N ALA A 38 -6.35 6.00 -0.44
CA ALA A 38 -6.55 6.31 0.97
C ALA A 38 -7.25 7.66 1.16
N ALA A 39 -6.90 8.63 0.34
CA ALA A 39 -7.51 9.97 0.43
C ALA A 39 -8.99 9.95 0.07
N GLU A 40 -9.40 9.09 -0.86
CA GLU A 40 -10.79 9.00 -1.30
C GLU A 40 -11.63 8.07 -0.44
N VAL A 41 -11.09 6.90 -0.10
CA VAL A 41 -11.85 5.81 0.51
C VAL A 41 -11.61 5.73 2.02
N HIS A 42 -10.40 6.10 2.45
CA HIS A 42 -10.00 6.03 3.85
C HIS A 42 -9.44 7.37 4.33
N PRO A 43 -10.27 8.43 4.40
CA PRO A 43 -9.76 9.75 4.77
C PRO A 43 -9.12 9.78 6.16
N ASP A 44 -9.53 8.90 7.07
CA ASP A 44 -8.91 8.79 8.39
C ASP A 44 -7.47 8.28 8.29
N MET A 45 -7.20 7.43 7.31
CA MET A 45 -5.86 6.90 7.10
C MET A 45 -4.93 7.91 6.42
N ALA A 46 -5.48 8.87 5.70
CA ALA A 46 -4.68 9.92 5.05
C ALA A 46 -3.98 10.81 6.07
N ASN A 47 -4.43 10.81 7.32
CA ASN A 47 -3.80 11.56 8.40
C ASN A 47 -2.66 10.80 9.08
N LYS A 48 -2.44 9.55 8.73
CA LYS A 48 -1.36 8.76 9.31
C LYS A 48 -0.02 9.18 8.70
N SER A 49 1.04 9.05 9.50
CA SER A 49 2.37 9.35 9.02
C SER A 49 2.81 8.36 7.96
N PRO A 50 3.72 8.75 7.05
CA PRO A 50 4.25 7.80 6.06
C PRO A 50 4.85 6.54 6.68
N GLU A 51 5.46 6.66 7.86
CA GLU A 51 6.05 5.51 8.53
C GLU A 51 4.98 4.50 8.96
N GLU A 52 3.86 4.98 9.46
CA GLU A 52 2.75 4.09 9.84
C GLU A 52 2.19 3.37 8.62
N MET A 53 2.05 4.06 7.51
CA MET A 53 1.58 3.45 6.28
C MET A 53 2.56 2.41 5.75
N LYS A 54 3.85 2.70 5.85
CA LYS A 54 4.89 1.74 5.45
C LYS A 54 4.79 0.45 6.27
N GLN A 55 4.65 0.58 7.59
CA GLN A 55 4.53 -0.58 8.46
C GLN A 55 3.30 -1.41 8.13
N MET A 56 2.20 -0.75 7.86
CA MET A 56 0.96 -1.44 7.53
C MET A 56 1.10 -2.21 6.21
N ILE A 57 1.68 -1.60 5.21
CA ILE A 57 1.87 -2.22 3.90
C ILE A 57 2.84 -3.41 4.02
N THR A 58 4.01 -3.19 4.61
CA THR A 58 5.03 -4.24 4.72
C THR A 58 4.61 -5.39 5.61
N GLY A 59 3.70 -5.15 6.53
CA GLY A 59 3.15 -6.21 7.38
C GLY A 59 2.10 -7.07 6.69
N SER A 60 1.57 -6.61 5.55
CA SER A 60 0.44 -7.28 4.89
C SER A 60 0.71 -7.65 3.43
N TRP A 61 1.73 -7.11 2.82
CA TRP A 61 1.96 -7.37 1.40
C TRP A 61 2.50 -8.78 1.13
N THR A 62 2.36 -9.20 -0.13
CA THR A 62 2.89 -10.48 -0.59
C THR A 62 4.04 -10.23 -1.54
N LYS A 63 5.09 -11.02 -1.42
CA LYS A 63 6.26 -10.97 -2.29
C LYS A 63 6.33 -12.24 -3.13
N GLU A 64 6.59 -12.09 -4.40
CA GLU A 64 6.79 -13.23 -5.31
C GLU A 64 8.17 -13.23 -5.93
#